data_4288c4ce9d2de49aa7d53151f9dbf80d
#
_entry.id   4288c4ce9d2de49aa7d53151f9dbf80d
#
_cell.length_a   1.000
_cell.length_b   1.000
_cell.length_c   1.000
_cell.angle_alpha   90.00
_cell.angle_beta   90.00
_cell.angle_gamma   90.00
#
_symmetry.space_group_name_H-M   'P 1'
#
loop_
_entity.id
_entity.type
_entity.pdbx_description
1 polymer ?
#
loop_
_entity_poly.entity_id
_entity_poly.type
_entity_poly.pdbx_seq_one_letter_code
_entity_poly.pdbx_strand_id
1 'polypeptide(L)'
;MWIERDGAAPKLSAAAVVLLLASLAGAPAVAAEPTNAAPVLRNQVDAMTRAALERAGEGALRRLQDPECQQVFSDFRDAEGRPLREKLEATGQTGAGYLSSRIFFADGSGARACQSSENLAVTNPGSAVVFVCARQFRERVFRDPAWVEAALIHEELHSLGLGENPPSSLEINEQVARRCGRR
;
A
#
# COMPACT_ATOMS: atom_id res chain seq x y z
N MET A 1 -0.98 54.32 56.98
CA MET A 1 -0.49 55.64 56.50
C MET A 1 -0.94 55.75 55.03
N TRP A 2 -1.91 56.64 54.87
CA TRP A 2 -2.68 56.92 53.67
C TRP A 2 -1.83 57.55 52.57
N ILE A 3 -2.06 57.26 51.30
CA ILE A 3 -2.07 58.28 50.25
C ILE A 3 -2.97 57.75 49.08
N GLU A 4 -4.15 58.29 49.00
CA GLU A 4 -4.99 58.36 47.80
C GLU A 4 -4.35 59.28 46.79
N ARG A 5 -4.44 58.95 45.51
CA ARG A 5 -4.30 59.91 44.41
C ARG A 5 -5.31 59.58 43.30
N ASP A 6 -6.28 60.49 43.24
CA ASP A 6 -7.17 60.69 42.12
C ASP A 6 -6.40 60.94 40.82
N GLY A 7 -6.87 60.39 39.74
CA GLY A 7 -6.32 60.59 38.40
C GLY A 7 -7.39 60.46 37.34
N ALA A 8 -7.85 61.57 36.87
CA ALA A 8 -8.93 61.84 35.93
C ALA A 8 -8.88 61.00 34.65
N ALA A 9 -10.05 60.56 34.19
CA ALA A 9 -10.26 59.94 32.89
C ALA A 9 -10.20 60.97 31.75
N PRO A 10 -9.50 60.68 30.62
CA PRO A 10 -9.64 61.44 29.41
C PRO A 10 -10.78 60.89 28.55
N LYS A 11 -11.65 61.80 28.13
CA LYS A 11 -12.68 61.60 27.12
C LYS A 11 -12.02 61.33 25.75
N LEU A 12 -12.21 60.20 25.18
CA LEU A 12 -11.77 59.88 23.81
C LEU A 12 -12.92 60.06 22.82
N SER A 13 -12.68 60.94 21.88
CA SER A 13 -13.50 61.26 20.72
C SER A 13 -13.80 60.05 19.84
N ALA A 14 -15.04 60.06 19.34
CA ALA A 14 -15.50 59.15 18.29
C ALA A 14 -14.70 59.43 16.98
N ALA A 15 -13.79 58.51 16.61
CA ALA A 15 -13.18 58.49 15.29
C ALA A 15 -13.88 57.42 14.46
N ALA A 16 -14.34 57.84 13.29
CA ALA A 16 -15.05 57.01 12.32
C ALA A 16 -14.13 55.85 11.82
N VAL A 17 -14.59 54.62 12.04
CA VAL A 17 -13.97 53.42 11.45
C VAL A 17 -14.53 53.27 10.04
N VAL A 18 -13.72 53.60 9.04
CA VAL A 18 -14.00 53.27 7.63
C VAL A 18 -13.69 51.79 7.42
N LEU A 19 -14.72 50.98 7.30
CA LEU A 19 -14.60 49.56 6.90
C LEU A 19 -14.22 49.47 5.41
N LEU A 20 -12.95 49.23 5.15
CA LEU A 20 -12.48 48.77 3.84
C LEU A 20 -12.84 47.28 3.71
N LEU A 21 -13.92 46.97 2.99
CA LEU A 21 -14.24 45.63 2.53
C LEU A 21 -13.25 45.24 1.42
N ALA A 22 -12.14 44.57 1.78
CA ALA A 22 -11.26 43.90 0.82
C ALA A 22 -11.99 42.67 0.26
N SER A 23 -12.46 42.79 -0.99
CA SER A 23 -12.98 41.64 -1.75
C SER A 23 -11.83 40.66 -2.02
N LEU A 24 -11.74 39.60 -1.24
CA LEU A 24 -10.94 38.43 -1.54
C LEU A 24 -11.61 37.70 -2.72
N ALA A 25 -11.18 38.04 -3.94
CA ALA A 25 -11.46 37.20 -5.11
C ALA A 25 -10.78 35.84 -4.91
N GLY A 26 -11.56 34.86 -4.48
CA GLY A 26 -11.12 33.47 -4.41
C GLY A 26 -10.70 33.00 -5.79
N ALA A 27 -9.41 32.71 -5.97
CA ALA A 27 -8.96 32.01 -7.15
C ALA A 27 -9.69 30.65 -7.23
N PRO A 28 -10.19 30.24 -8.42
CA PRO A 28 -10.80 28.92 -8.56
C PRO A 28 -9.74 27.87 -8.21
N ALA A 29 -10.03 27.06 -7.21
CA ALA A 29 -9.25 25.86 -6.94
C ALA A 29 -9.38 24.98 -8.19
N VAL A 30 -8.30 24.85 -8.95
CA VAL A 30 -8.19 23.85 -10.01
C VAL A 30 -8.26 22.50 -9.31
N ALA A 31 -9.42 21.87 -9.35
CA ALA A 31 -9.57 20.49 -8.93
C ALA A 31 -8.64 19.67 -9.83
N ALA A 32 -7.59 19.09 -9.24
CA ALA A 32 -6.76 18.11 -9.93
C ALA A 32 -7.72 16.98 -10.36
N GLU A 33 -7.90 16.80 -11.66
CA GLU A 33 -8.60 15.64 -12.18
C GLU A 33 -7.93 14.38 -11.65
N PRO A 34 -8.71 13.41 -11.10
CA PRO A 34 -8.13 12.14 -10.70
C PRO A 34 -7.54 11.51 -11.96
N THR A 35 -6.22 11.46 -12.04
CA THR A 35 -5.54 10.68 -13.07
C THR A 35 -5.96 9.24 -12.90
N ASN A 36 -6.83 8.77 -13.78
CA ASN A 36 -7.37 7.41 -13.83
C ASN A 36 -6.32 6.41 -14.38
N ALA A 37 -5.04 6.69 -14.15
CA ALA A 37 -3.97 5.77 -14.43
C ALA A 37 -4.09 4.61 -13.42
N ALA A 38 -4.30 3.40 -13.93
CA ALA A 38 -4.27 2.20 -13.10
C ALA A 38 -2.95 2.21 -12.28
N PRO A 39 -3.00 1.85 -11.00
CA PRO A 39 -1.80 1.83 -10.17
C PRO A 39 -0.80 0.83 -10.77
N VAL A 40 0.37 1.34 -11.14
CA VAL A 40 1.45 0.55 -11.73
C VAL A 40 2.36 0.07 -10.61
N LEU A 41 2.65 -1.24 -10.58
CA LEU A 41 3.58 -1.81 -9.60
C LEU A 41 4.99 -1.24 -9.82
N ARG A 42 5.63 -0.81 -8.75
CA ARG A 42 7.01 -0.32 -8.77
C ARG A 42 7.97 -1.47 -9.07
N ASN A 43 8.73 -1.39 -10.14
CA ASN A 43 9.60 -2.51 -10.54
C ASN A 43 10.90 -2.07 -11.24
N GLN A 44 11.88 -2.98 -11.18
CA GLN A 44 13.13 -2.93 -11.97
C GLN A 44 13.41 -4.33 -12.53
N VAL A 45 12.71 -4.67 -13.58
CA VAL A 45 12.80 -5.95 -14.29
C VAL A 45 12.86 -5.69 -15.80
N ASP A 46 13.15 -6.72 -16.59
CA ASP A 46 13.08 -6.62 -18.06
C ASP A 46 11.66 -6.32 -18.55
N ALA A 47 11.53 -5.83 -19.79
CA ALA A 47 10.25 -5.39 -20.35
C ALA A 47 9.18 -6.52 -20.40
N MET A 48 9.57 -7.76 -20.67
CA MET A 48 8.63 -8.89 -20.72
C MET A 48 8.11 -9.27 -19.33
N THR A 49 9.01 -9.26 -18.34
CA THR A 49 8.64 -9.51 -16.94
C THR A 49 7.79 -8.36 -16.40
N ARG A 50 8.05 -7.12 -16.80
CA ARG A 50 7.23 -5.96 -16.45
C ARG A 50 5.80 -6.10 -16.96
N ALA A 51 5.62 -6.45 -18.23
CA ALA A 51 4.28 -6.66 -18.79
C ALA A 51 3.52 -7.79 -18.08
N ALA A 52 4.22 -8.85 -17.67
CA ALA A 52 3.64 -9.93 -16.88
C ALA A 52 3.24 -9.47 -15.47
N LEU A 53 4.09 -8.66 -14.82
CA LEU A 53 3.82 -8.05 -13.50
C LEU A 53 2.63 -7.08 -13.54
N GLU A 54 2.54 -6.24 -14.57
CA GLU A 54 1.43 -5.31 -14.76
C GLU A 54 0.12 -6.09 -14.87
N ARG A 55 0.09 -7.12 -15.71
CA ARG A 55 -1.09 -7.98 -15.87
C ARG A 55 -1.51 -8.68 -14.56
N ALA A 56 -0.57 -9.31 -13.85
CA ALA A 56 -0.86 -9.97 -12.59
C ALA A 56 -1.21 -8.97 -11.48
N GLY A 57 -0.52 -7.84 -11.47
CA GLY A 57 -0.74 -6.75 -10.52
C GLY A 57 -2.16 -6.18 -10.60
N GLU A 58 -2.66 -5.91 -11.81
CA GLU A 58 -4.06 -5.47 -12.00
C GLU A 58 -5.04 -6.46 -11.36
N GLY A 59 -4.82 -7.77 -11.52
CA GLY A 59 -5.66 -8.80 -10.92
C GLY A 59 -5.55 -8.82 -9.40
N ALA A 60 -4.33 -8.81 -8.86
CA ALA A 60 -4.09 -8.79 -7.42
C ALA A 60 -4.71 -7.54 -6.76
N LEU A 61 -4.53 -6.36 -7.35
CA LEU A 61 -5.11 -5.10 -6.87
C LEU A 61 -6.64 -5.14 -6.87
N ARG A 62 -7.28 -5.71 -7.90
CA ARG A 62 -8.73 -5.90 -7.90
C ARG A 62 -9.21 -6.83 -6.80
N ARG A 63 -8.49 -7.96 -6.54
CA ARG A 63 -8.82 -8.87 -5.44
C ARG A 63 -8.72 -8.18 -4.08
N LEU A 64 -7.66 -7.39 -3.86
CA LEU A 64 -7.45 -6.63 -2.63
C LEU A 64 -8.46 -5.51 -2.39
N GLN A 65 -9.33 -5.17 -3.35
CA GLN A 65 -10.47 -4.28 -3.14
C GLN A 65 -11.66 -5.01 -2.50
N ASP A 66 -11.70 -6.34 -2.55
CA ASP A 66 -12.74 -7.14 -1.94
C ASP A 66 -12.54 -7.19 -0.41
N PRO A 67 -13.57 -6.82 0.39
CA PRO A 67 -13.49 -6.88 1.85
C PRO A 67 -13.18 -8.28 2.40
N GLU A 68 -13.64 -9.35 1.73
CA GLU A 68 -13.33 -10.72 2.13
C GLU A 68 -11.84 -11.02 1.92
N CYS A 69 -11.26 -10.60 0.79
CA CYS A 69 -9.83 -10.75 0.53
C CYS A 69 -9.00 -9.97 1.57
N GLN A 70 -9.43 -8.78 1.96
CA GLN A 70 -8.72 -8.00 2.97
C GLN A 70 -8.68 -8.65 4.36
N GLN A 71 -9.53 -9.64 4.64
CA GLN A 71 -9.44 -10.41 5.90
C GLN A 71 -8.14 -11.21 6.00
N VAL A 72 -7.47 -11.51 4.88
CA VAL A 72 -6.19 -12.23 4.89
C VAL A 72 -5.14 -11.58 5.80
N PHE A 73 -5.13 -10.26 5.88
CA PHE A 73 -4.22 -9.52 6.76
C PHE A 73 -4.54 -9.69 8.26
N SER A 74 -5.75 -10.10 8.60
CA SER A 74 -6.16 -10.42 9.98
C SER A 74 -5.93 -11.89 10.34
N ASP A 75 -5.90 -12.75 9.32
CA ASP A 75 -5.72 -14.19 9.50
C ASP A 75 -4.28 -14.55 9.88
N PHE A 76 -3.31 -13.70 9.52
CA PHE A 76 -1.88 -13.94 9.76
C PHE A 76 -1.28 -12.94 10.75
N ARG A 77 -0.16 -13.38 11.35
CA ARG A 77 0.60 -12.62 12.34
C ARG A 77 2.08 -12.56 11.97
N ASP A 78 2.75 -11.50 12.43
CA ASP A 78 4.20 -11.38 12.32
C ASP A 78 4.93 -12.24 13.37
N ALA A 79 6.26 -12.19 13.38
CA ALA A 79 7.09 -12.91 14.33
C ALA A 79 6.86 -12.50 15.80
N GLU A 80 6.34 -11.29 16.03
CA GLU A 80 5.99 -10.77 17.35
C GLU A 80 4.54 -11.11 17.77
N GLY A 81 3.81 -11.86 16.93
CA GLY A 81 2.44 -12.29 17.18
C GLY A 81 1.38 -11.22 16.90
N ARG A 82 1.73 -10.09 16.29
CA ARG A 82 0.79 -9.01 15.93
C ARG A 82 0.10 -9.32 14.62
N PRO A 83 -1.21 -9.08 14.48
CA PRO A 83 -1.90 -9.22 13.20
C PRO A 83 -1.23 -8.34 12.12
N LEU A 84 -1.07 -8.88 10.89
CA LEU A 84 -0.49 -8.09 9.79
C LEU A 84 -1.37 -6.88 9.44
N ARG A 85 -2.67 -6.95 9.74
CA ARG A 85 -3.59 -5.81 9.59
C ARG A 85 -3.12 -4.58 10.37
N GLU A 86 -2.65 -4.76 11.61
CA GLU A 86 -2.14 -3.64 12.42
C GLU A 86 -0.93 -2.98 11.76
N LYS A 87 -0.02 -3.78 11.18
CA LYS A 87 1.12 -3.25 10.42
C LYS A 87 0.69 -2.52 9.16
N LEU A 88 -0.28 -3.06 8.44
CA LEU A 88 -0.82 -2.41 7.25
C LEU A 88 -1.46 -1.06 7.61
N GLU A 89 -2.30 -1.02 8.63
CA GLU A 89 -2.96 0.20 9.13
C GLU A 89 -1.94 1.25 9.59
N ALA A 90 -0.85 0.83 10.24
CA ALA A 90 0.24 1.73 10.65
C ALA A 90 0.94 2.41 9.46
N THR A 91 0.84 1.86 8.25
CA THR A 91 1.35 2.50 7.02
C THR A 91 0.40 3.54 6.43
N GLY A 92 -0.83 3.61 6.93
CA GLY A 92 -1.91 4.44 6.36
C GLY A 92 -2.40 3.95 4.99
N GLN A 93 -2.10 2.70 4.61
CA GLN A 93 -2.44 2.14 3.31
C GLN A 93 -3.53 1.07 3.42
N THR A 94 -4.27 0.87 2.32
CA THR A 94 -5.01 -0.38 2.07
C THR A 94 -4.06 -1.43 1.54
N GLY A 95 -4.45 -2.73 1.51
CA GLY A 95 -3.64 -3.77 0.87
C GLY A 95 -3.28 -3.41 -0.58
N ALA A 96 -4.26 -3.01 -1.39
CA ALA A 96 -3.99 -2.57 -2.77
C ALA A 96 -3.02 -1.36 -2.83
N GLY A 97 -3.17 -0.40 -1.92
CA GLY A 97 -2.27 0.75 -1.81
C GLY A 97 -0.85 0.34 -1.41
N TYR A 98 -0.71 -0.58 -0.47
CA TYR A 98 0.59 -1.09 -0.02
C TYR A 98 1.30 -1.86 -1.14
N LEU A 99 0.62 -2.80 -1.79
CA LEU A 99 1.16 -3.58 -2.91
C LEU A 99 1.68 -2.67 -4.04
N SER A 100 0.94 -1.62 -4.39
CA SER A 100 1.29 -0.74 -5.51
C SER A 100 2.34 0.32 -5.17
N SER A 101 2.36 0.85 -3.94
CA SER A 101 3.19 2.00 -3.60
C SER A 101 4.39 1.68 -2.71
N ARG A 102 4.32 0.61 -1.91
CA ARG A 102 5.37 0.27 -0.94
C ARG A 102 6.26 -0.87 -1.41
N ILE A 103 5.71 -1.83 -2.12
CA ILE A 103 6.48 -2.97 -2.63
C ILE A 103 7.24 -2.58 -3.91
N PHE A 104 8.49 -3.03 -4.00
CA PHE A 104 9.35 -2.87 -5.15
C PHE A 104 9.74 -4.24 -5.70
N PHE A 105 9.42 -4.51 -6.96
CA PHE A 105 9.71 -5.77 -7.63
C PHE A 105 11.05 -5.70 -8.36
N ALA A 106 12.00 -6.57 -7.98
CA ALA A 106 13.31 -6.67 -8.57
C ALA A 106 13.49 -8.01 -9.30
N ASP A 107 14.45 -8.08 -10.23
CA ASP A 107 14.80 -9.35 -10.88
C ASP A 107 15.50 -10.28 -9.88
N GLY A 108 14.89 -11.43 -9.64
CA GLY A 108 15.39 -12.49 -8.78
C GLY A 108 16.01 -13.68 -9.51
N SER A 109 16.17 -13.61 -10.85
CA SER A 109 16.61 -14.74 -11.67
C SER A 109 17.95 -15.36 -11.23
N GLY A 110 18.82 -14.56 -10.59
CA GLY A 110 20.08 -15.04 -9.98
C GLY A 110 19.94 -15.62 -8.57
N ALA A 111 18.79 -15.50 -7.92
CA ALA A 111 18.59 -15.98 -6.57
C ALA A 111 18.45 -17.51 -6.55
N ARG A 112 19.01 -18.17 -5.49
CA ARG A 112 18.90 -19.61 -5.32
C ARG A 112 17.45 -20.09 -5.29
N ALA A 113 16.56 -19.34 -4.68
CA ALA A 113 15.14 -19.67 -4.62
C ALA A 113 14.48 -19.73 -6.01
N CYS A 114 14.93 -18.93 -6.98
CA CYS A 114 14.43 -18.94 -8.35
C CYS A 114 15.00 -20.09 -9.23
N GLN A 115 15.83 -20.96 -8.67
CA GLN A 115 16.24 -22.20 -9.33
C GLN A 115 15.14 -23.27 -9.28
N SER A 116 14.24 -23.19 -8.29
CA SER A 116 13.04 -24.02 -8.25
C SER A 116 12.02 -23.54 -9.30
N SER A 117 11.39 -24.49 -10.00
CA SER A 117 10.30 -24.20 -10.95
C SER A 117 9.00 -23.78 -10.27
N GLU A 118 8.87 -24.03 -8.97
CA GLU A 118 7.66 -23.76 -8.18
C GLU A 118 7.60 -22.29 -7.71
N ASN A 119 8.75 -21.65 -7.52
CA ASN A 119 8.81 -20.30 -7.00
C ASN A 119 8.58 -19.26 -8.11
N LEU A 120 7.60 -18.39 -7.90
CA LEU A 120 7.30 -17.27 -8.79
C LEU A 120 7.95 -15.98 -8.34
N ALA A 121 8.05 -15.79 -7.04
CA ALA A 121 8.68 -14.67 -6.39
C ALA A 121 9.15 -15.09 -5.00
N VAL A 122 9.96 -14.25 -4.35
CA VAL A 122 10.42 -14.47 -2.98
C VAL A 122 10.64 -13.14 -2.28
N THR A 123 10.29 -13.10 -1.00
CA THR A 123 10.48 -11.93 -0.14
C THR A 123 10.96 -12.36 1.24
N ASN A 124 11.92 -11.63 1.79
CA ASN A 124 12.25 -11.79 3.20
C ASN A 124 11.19 -11.10 4.08
N PRO A 125 10.78 -11.70 5.21
CA PRO A 125 9.82 -11.10 6.11
C PRO A 125 10.19 -9.65 6.50
N GLY A 126 9.24 -8.72 6.30
CA GLY A 126 9.42 -7.28 6.56
C GLY A 126 10.18 -6.50 5.47
N SER A 127 10.61 -7.16 4.38
CA SER A 127 11.27 -6.48 3.27
C SER A 127 10.25 -5.88 2.31
N ALA A 128 10.48 -4.64 1.89
CA ALA A 128 9.70 -4.01 0.82
C ALA A 128 10.16 -4.44 -0.60
N VAL A 129 11.15 -5.32 -0.71
CA VAL A 129 11.66 -5.81 -2.00
C VAL A 129 11.23 -7.25 -2.23
N VAL A 130 10.54 -7.48 -3.33
CA VAL A 130 10.12 -8.79 -3.83
C VAL A 130 10.98 -9.15 -5.03
N PHE A 131 11.67 -10.27 -4.97
CA PHE A 131 12.48 -10.78 -6.07
C PHE A 131 11.64 -11.71 -6.95
N VAL A 132 11.46 -11.33 -8.21
CA VAL A 132 10.66 -12.07 -9.19
C VAL A 132 11.50 -13.10 -9.92
N CYS A 133 11.07 -14.36 -9.92
CA CYS A 133 11.65 -15.43 -10.71
C CYS A 133 11.16 -15.29 -12.17
N ALA A 134 11.79 -14.41 -12.93
CA ALA A 134 11.27 -13.85 -14.18
C ALA A 134 10.76 -14.90 -15.17
N ARG A 135 11.49 -16.01 -15.39
CA ARG A 135 11.09 -17.07 -16.33
C ARG A 135 9.81 -17.76 -15.86
N GLN A 136 9.78 -18.25 -14.62
CA GLN A 136 8.64 -18.96 -14.02
C GLN A 136 7.40 -18.06 -13.96
N PHE A 137 7.61 -16.81 -13.58
CA PHE A 137 6.54 -15.81 -13.48
C PHE A 137 5.87 -15.55 -14.84
N ARG A 138 6.67 -15.30 -15.88
CA ARG A 138 6.16 -15.10 -17.25
C ARG A 138 5.42 -16.32 -17.78
N GLU A 139 5.96 -17.51 -17.59
CA GLU A 139 5.30 -18.74 -18.04
C GLU A 139 3.97 -18.96 -17.31
N ARG A 140 3.91 -18.71 -16.00
CA ARG A 140 2.74 -18.98 -15.18
C ARG A 140 1.63 -17.99 -15.42
N VAL A 141 1.91 -16.70 -15.62
CA VAL A 141 0.89 -15.66 -15.77
C VAL A 141 -0.07 -15.90 -16.93
N PHE A 142 0.37 -16.63 -17.99
CA PHE A 142 -0.49 -17.00 -19.12
C PHE A 142 -1.25 -18.31 -18.89
N ARG A 143 -0.73 -19.21 -18.09
CA ARG A 143 -1.34 -20.52 -17.83
C ARG A 143 -2.34 -20.47 -16.68
N ASP A 144 -2.00 -19.73 -15.63
CA ASP A 144 -2.78 -19.65 -14.41
C ASP A 144 -2.64 -18.24 -13.80
N PRO A 145 -3.31 -17.23 -14.38
CA PRO A 145 -3.22 -15.86 -13.89
C PRO A 145 -3.71 -15.72 -12.44
N ALA A 146 -4.75 -16.49 -12.06
CA ALA A 146 -5.30 -16.43 -10.70
C ALA A 146 -4.28 -16.85 -9.64
N TRP A 147 -3.47 -17.86 -9.96
CA TRP A 147 -2.38 -18.29 -9.08
C TRP A 147 -1.30 -17.22 -8.94
N VAL A 148 -0.93 -16.55 -10.04
CA VAL A 148 0.09 -15.49 -10.01
C VAL A 148 -0.41 -14.25 -9.25
N GLU A 149 -1.68 -13.88 -9.43
CA GLU A 149 -2.32 -12.82 -8.65
C GLU A 149 -2.28 -13.12 -7.14
N ALA A 150 -2.61 -14.37 -6.76
CA ALA A 150 -2.53 -14.82 -5.37
C ALA A 150 -1.08 -14.83 -4.85
N ALA A 151 -0.11 -15.19 -5.68
CA ALA A 151 1.30 -15.16 -5.30
C ALA A 151 1.79 -13.73 -4.99
N LEU A 152 1.33 -12.71 -5.72
CA LEU A 152 1.66 -11.33 -5.38
C LEU A 152 1.10 -10.91 -4.01
N ILE A 153 -0.11 -11.37 -3.65
CA ILE A 153 -0.71 -11.13 -2.33
C ILE A 153 0.08 -11.91 -1.26
N HIS A 154 0.51 -13.13 -1.54
CA HIS A 154 1.37 -13.92 -0.67
C HIS A 154 2.68 -13.17 -0.34
N GLU A 155 3.36 -12.63 -1.35
CA GLU A 155 4.59 -11.85 -1.14
C GLU A 155 4.33 -10.55 -0.36
N GLU A 156 3.15 -9.95 -0.51
CA GLU A 156 2.74 -8.81 0.29
C GLU A 156 2.62 -9.16 1.78
N LEU A 157 2.10 -10.34 2.12
CA LEU A 157 2.05 -10.79 3.51
C LEU A 157 3.46 -10.93 4.11
N HIS A 158 4.41 -11.49 3.35
CA HIS A 158 5.81 -11.52 3.78
C HIS A 158 6.38 -10.13 3.94
N SER A 159 6.09 -9.22 3.03
CA SER A 159 6.55 -7.83 3.12
C SER A 159 6.03 -7.13 4.38
N LEU A 160 4.84 -7.48 4.85
CA LEU A 160 4.29 -7.02 6.13
C LEU A 160 4.88 -7.74 7.35
N GLY A 161 5.71 -8.76 7.16
CA GLY A 161 6.45 -9.45 8.23
C GLY A 161 5.97 -10.86 8.55
N LEU A 162 5.12 -11.45 7.69
CA LEU A 162 4.79 -12.86 7.83
C LEU A 162 6.06 -13.70 7.62
N GLY A 163 6.37 -14.56 8.59
CA GLY A 163 7.41 -15.58 8.45
C GLY A 163 6.91 -16.80 7.67
N GLU A 164 7.82 -17.73 7.39
CA GLU A 164 7.51 -19.08 6.93
C GLU A 164 8.00 -20.13 7.91
N ASN A 165 7.23 -21.24 7.95
CA ASN A 165 7.55 -22.45 8.72
C ASN A 165 7.69 -22.26 10.23
N PRO A 166 6.58 -21.95 10.94
CA PRO A 166 5.20 -21.77 10.47
C PRO A 166 4.83 -20.33 10.11
N PRO A 167 3.73 -20.11 9.35
CA PRO A 167 3.01 -21.10 8.55
C PRO A 167 3.83 -21.56 7.35
N SER A 168 3.50 -22.73 6.77
CA SER A 168 4.11 -23.18 5.52
C SER A 168 3.61 -22.38 4.33
N SER A 169 4.39 -22.31 3.25
CA SER A 169 3.98 -21.67 1.99
C SER A 169 2.64 -22.20 1.46
N LEU A 170 2.38 -23.50 1.64
CA LEU A 170 1.12 -24.13 1.26
C LEU A 170 -0.06 -23.56 2.06
N GLU A 171 0.07 -23.47 3.39
CA GLU A 171 -0.98 -22.92 4.26
C GLU A 171 -1.26 -21.45 3.93
N ILE A 172 -0.22 -20.67 3.62
CA ILE A 172 -0.39 -19.28 3.19
C ILE A 172 -1.17 -19.22 1.88
N ASN A 173 -0.77 -20.02 0.87
CA ASN A 173 -1.42 -20.09 -0.43
C ASN A 173 -2.90 -20.50 -0.32
N GLU A 174 -3.20 -21.52 0.48
CA GLU A 174 -4.58 -21.97 0.72
C GLU A 174 -5.42 -20.87 1.38
N GLN A 175 -4.88 -20.12 2.32
CA GLN A 175 -5.59 -19.04 2.97
C GLN A 175 -5.83 -17.86 2.02
N VAL A 176 -4.81 -17.47 1.24
CA VAL A 176 -4.97 -16.44 0.20
C VAL A 176 -6.01 -16.88 -0.83
N ALA A 177 -5.96 -18.12 -1.32
CA ALA A 177 -6.95 -18.65 -2.26
C ALA A 177 -8.37 -18.65 -1.67
N ARG A 178 -8.52 -19.00 -0.42
CA ARG A 178 -9.81 -19.04 0.30
C ARG A 178 -10.42 -17.64 0.43
N ARG A 179 -9.61 -16.63 0.76
CA ARG A 179 -10.04 -15.24 0.96
C ARG A 179 -10.19 -14.47 -0.34
N CYS A 180 -9.25 -14.65 -1.26
CA CYS A 180 -9.12 -13.84 -2.46
C CYS A 180 -9.51 -14.58 -3.75
N GLY A 181 -9.83 -15.88 -3.68
CA GLY A 181 -10.14 -16.71 -4.86
C GLY A 181 -11.58 -16.61 -5.35
N ARG A 182 -12.50 -16.05 -4.58
CA ARG A 182 -13.91 -15.95 -4.96
C ARG A 182 -14.11 -14.84 -6.00
N ARG A 183 -14.57 -15.24 -7.18
CA ARG A 183 -15.18 -14.39 -8.20
C ARG A 183 -16.36 -15.10 -8.81
#